data_2467a127b285bd382133dd4773a58326
#
_entry.id   2467a127b285bd382133dd4773a58326
#
_cell.length_a   1.000
_cell.length_b   1.000
_cell.length_c   1.000
_cell.angle_alpha   90.00
_cell.angle_beta   90.00
_cell.angle_gamma   90.00
#
_symmetry.space_group_name_H-M   'P 1'
#
loop_
_entity.id
_entity.type
_entity.pdbx_description
1 polymer ?
#
loop_
_entity_poly.entity_id
_entity_poly.type
_entity_poly.pdbx_seq_one_letter_code
_entity_poly.pdbx_strand_id
1 'polypeptide(L)'
;MKITYWADYACPYCYIGETSLKHALCNLGLSDEVSMEMKAFELQPDGSKTYEGPMVEVNARRYGYPVDEIRKNIETVNQQGKNIGLDMHYDRSRYTNTFDAHRLTKLAESKGNPRLTDAIQERLFTAYFTESAELADHPTLIRLAHEVGMNPQEVQEMLNSDTFADVVRSDEQQAAANGINAVPFYLMRRKGLQCLMLKRIYKI
;
A
#
# COMPACT_ATOMS: atom_id res chain seq x y z
N MET A 1 -11.60 -19.00 0.35
CA MET A 1 -10.10 -18.98 0.20
C MET A 1 -9.58 -17.70 0.81
N LYS A 2 -8.35 -17.70 1.40
CA LYS A 2 -7.73 -16.47 1.94
C LYS A 2 -6.46 -16.16 1.16
N ILE A 3 -6.30 -14.90 0.76
CA ILE A 3 -5.06 -14.35 0.20
C ILE A 3 -4.51 -13.35 1.21
N THR A 4 -3.32 -13.62 1.74
CA THR A 4 -2.57 -12.68 2.56
C THR A 4 -1.49 -12.05 1.69
N TYR A 5 -1.32 -10.74 1.74
CA TYR A 5 -0.29 -10.09 0.96
C TYR A 5 0.40 -8.97 1.74
N TRP A 6 1.70 -8.81 1.52
CA TRP A 6 2.47 -7.69 2.06
C TRP A 6 2.55 -6.59 1.01
N ALA A 7 2.30 -5.37 1.43
CA ALA A 7 2.25 -4.19 0.56
C ALA A 7 2.66 -2.93 1.30
N ASP A 8 3.12 -1.93 0.53
CA ASP A 8 3.38 -0.56 0.98
C ASP A 8 2.58 0.41 0.14
N TYR A 9 2.02 1.43 0.77
CA TYR A 9 1.29 2.50 0.08
C TYR A 9 2.17 3.34 -0.84
N ALA A 10 3.48 3.38 -0.62
CA ALA A 10 4.43 4.04 -1.53
C ALA A 10 4.86 3.15 -2.71
N CYS A 11 4.43 1.88 -2.75
CA CYS A 11 4.78 0.94 -3.81
C CYS A 11 3.76 0.96 -4.96
N PRO A 12 4.11 1.45 -6.15
CA PRO A 12 3.16 1.52 -7.28
C PRO A 12 2.71 0.14 -7.73
N TYR A 13 3.59 -0.86 -7.67
CA TYR A 13 3.25 -2.24 -8.02
C TYR A 13 2.32 -2.90 -7.00
N CYS A 14 2.28 -2.42 -5.75
CA CYS A 14 1.30 -2.87 -4.77
C CYS A 14 -0.10 -2.40 -5.18
N TYR A 15 -0.26 -1.14 -5.56
CA TYR A 15 -1.54 -0.62 -6.04
C TYR A 15 -2.01 -1.32 -7.32
N ILE A 16 -1.13 -1.44 -8.33
CA ILE A 16 -1.42 -2.15 -9.58
C ILE A 16 -1.79 -3.62 -9.31
N GLY A 17 -1.02 -4.30 -8.46
CA GLY A 17 -1.20 -5.71 -8.16
C GLY A 17 -2.50 -6.00 -7.42
N GLU A 18 -2.82 -5.19 -6.41
CA GLU A 18 -4.08 -5.31 -5.66
C GLU A 18 -5.29 -5.08 -6.56
N THR A 19 -5.27 -4.00 -7.35
CA THR A 19 -6.37 -3.68 -8.29
C THR A 19 -6.54 -4.78 -9.33
N SER A 20 -5.44 -5.27 -9.91
CA SER A 20 -5.50 -6.38 -10.89
C SER A 20 -6.07 -7.65 -10.28
N LEU A 21 -5.72 -7.95 -9.03
CA LEU A 21 -6.24 -9.12 -8.32
C LEU A 21 -7.74 -8.95 -8.02
N LYS A 22 -8.18 -7.79 -7.55
CA LYS A 22 -9.61 -7.49 -7.33
C LYS A 22 -10.41 -7.62 -8.64
N HIS A 23 -9.91 -7.10 -9.77
CA HIS A 23 -10.54 -7.26 -11.08
C HIS A 23 -10.63 -8.75 -11.49
N ALA A 24 -9.56 -9.51 -11.30
CA ALA A 24 -9.56 -10.95 -11.63
C ALA A 24 -10.57 -11.72 -10.79
N LEU A 25 -10.67 -11.45 -9.49
CA LEU A 25 -11.65 -12.07 -8.60
C LEU A 25 -13.09 -11.70 -9.00
N CYS A 26 -13.33 -10.45 -9.35
CA CYS A 26 -14.63 -9.98 -9.84
C CYS A 26 -15.02 -10.68 -11.14
N ASN A 27 -14.13 -10.72 -12.13
CA ASN A 27 -14.38 -11.37 -13.43
C ASN A 27 -14.63 -12.88 -13.31
N LEU A 28 -14.08 -13.52 -12.28
CA LEU A 28 -14.30 -14.94 -12.00
C LEU A 28 -15.51 -15.20 -11.10
N GLY A 29 -16.21 -14.17 -10.63
CA GLY A 29 -17.31 -14.28 -9.67
C GLY A 29 -16.88 -14.77 -8.28
N LEU A 30 -15.63 -14.54 -7.89
CA LEU A 30 -15.04 -15.05 -6.65
C LEU A 30 -14.88 -13.96 -5.56
N SER A 31 -15.36 -12.74 -5.79
CA SER A 31 -15.18 -11.62 -4.84
C SER A 31 -15.69 -11.92 -3.44
N ASP A 32 -16.81 -12.65 -3.31
CA ASP A 32 -17.40 -13.01 -2.02
C ASP A 32 -16.81 -14.30 -1.42
N GLU A 33 -16.06 -15.09 -2.21
CA GLU A 33 -15.49 -16.37 -1.78
C GLU A 33 -14.04 -16.27 -1.33
N VAL A 34 -13.37 -15.15 -1.69
CA VAL A 34 -11.96 -14.92 -1.42
C VAL A 34 -11.79 -13.69 -0.53
N SER A 35 -11.32 -13.91 0.69
CA SER A 35 -10.91 -12.80 1.55
C SER A 35 -9.47 -12.39 1.25
N MET A 36 -9.23 -11.08 1.16
CA MET A 36 -7.90 -10.49 1.05
C MET A 36 -7.49 -9.88 2.38
N GLU A 37 -6.26 -10.08 2.81
CA GLU A 37 -5.68 -9.50 4.03
C GLU A 37 -4.35 -8.85 3.68
N MET A 38 -4.30 -7.51 3.81
CA MET A 38 -3.08 -6.75 3.66
C MET A 38 -2.26 -6.78 4.95
N LYS A 39 -0.98 -7.11 4.82
CA LYS A 39 0.05 -6.98 5.84
C LYS A 39 0.93 -5.77 5.56
N ALA A 40 1.27 -5.04 6.59
CA ALA A 40 2.12 -3.87 6.45
C ALA A 40 3.54 -4.27 6.04
N PHE A 41 4.11 -3.48 5.16
CA PHE A 41 5.52 -3.51 4.77
C PHE A 41 5.94 -2.11 4.39
N GLU A 42 6.92 -1.56 5.07
CA GLU A 42 7.51 -0.27 4.68
C GLU A 42 8.73 -0.52 3.79
N LEU A 43 8.71 -0.03 2.54
CA LEU A 43 9.89 -0.01 1.67
C LEU A 43 11.02 0.80 2.28
N GLN A 44 10.67 1.75 3.14
CA GLN A 44 11.61 2.63 3.84
C GLN A 44 11.11 2.96 5.25
N PRO A 45 11.41 2.10 6.22
CA PRO A 45 11.03 2.33 7.62
C PRO A 45 11.62 3.64 8.20
N ASP A 46 12.81 4.03 7.72
CA ASP A 46 13.50 5.27 8.12
C ASP A 46 13.19 6.45 7.18
N GLY A 47 12.16 6.33 6.35
CA GLY A 47 11.74 7.37 5.41
C GLY A 47 11.33 8.66 6.12
N SER A 48 11.63 9.80 5.50
CA SER A 48 11.28 11.12 6.03
C SER A 48 9.78 11.27 6.22
N LYS A 49 9.39 11.96 7.28
CA LYS A 49 7.99 12.40 7.50
C LYS A 49 7.64 13.66 6.73
N THR A 50 8.63 14.30 6.09
CA THR A 50 8.45 15.52 5.30
C THR A 50 8.84 15.26 3.85
N TYR A 51 8.18 15.96 2.95
CA TYR A 51 8.45 15.87 1.52
C TYR A 51 9.88 16.31 1.17
N GLU A 52 10.61 15.46 0.44
CA GLU A 52 12.04 15.65 0.13
C GLU A 52 12.31 16.10 -1.31
N GLY A 53 11.27 16.31 -2.11
CA GLY A 53 11.41 16.75 -3.50
C GLY A 53 10.77 15.81 -4.52
N PRO A 54 10.89 16.13 -5.82
CA PRO A 54 10.25 15.37 -6.88
C PRO A 54 10.62 13.89 -6.87
N MET A 55 9.65 13.01 -7.12
CA MET A 55 9.78 11.55 -7.04
C MET A 55 10.93 11.02 -7.92
N VAL A 56 11.11 11.61 -9.11
CA VAL A 56 12.21 11.22 -10.03
C VAL A 56 13.57 11.43 -9.37
N GLU A 57 13.77 12.59 -8.75
CA GLU A 57 15.03 12.93 -8.09
C GLU A 57 15.26 12.14 -6.80
N VAL A 58 14.19 11.95 -6.02
CA VAL A 58 14.23 11.12 -4.81
C VAL A 58 14.62 9.69 -5.17
N ASN A 59 13.99 9.10 -6.18
CA ASN A 59 14.30 7.74 -6.61
C ASN A 59 15.70 7.64 -7.25
N ALA A 60 16.14 8.63 -8.03
CA ALA A 60 17.49 8.65 -8.60
C ALA A 60 18.56 8.62 -7.49
N ARG A 61 18.41 9.44 -6.43
CA ARG A 61 19.32 9.43 -5.28
C ARG A 61 19.26 8.10 -4.51
N ARG A 62 18.06 7.56 -4.34
CA ARG A 62 17.80 6.36 -3.52
C ARG A 62 18.36 5.11 -4.15
N TYR A 63 18.15 4.92 -5.43
CA TYR A 63 18.50 3.70 -6.14
C TYR A 63 19.82 3.81 -6.93
N GLY A 64 20.40 5.01 -7.02
CA GLY A 64 21.66 5.25 -7.72
C GLY A 64 21.54 5.15 -9.26
N TYR A 65 20.35 5.27 -9.81
CA TYR A 65 20.14 5.26 -11.26
C TYR A 65 20.11 6.66 -11.86
N PRO A 66 20.46 6.81 -13.16
CA PRO A 66 20.32 8.06 -13.87
C PRO A 66 18.88 8.58 -13.87
N VAL A 67 18.71 9.90 -13.75
CA VAL A 67 17.39 10.56 -13.71
C VAL A 67 16.50 10.17 -14.90
N ASP A 68 17.07 10.10 -16.12
CA ASP A 68 16.33 9.73 -17.33
C ASP A 68 15.84 8.27 -17.31
N GLU A 69 16.59 7.37 -16.69
CA GLU A 69 16.17 5.98 -16.50
C GLU A 69 15.01 5.89 -15.52
N ILE A 70 15.10 6.59 -14.39
CA ILE A 70 14.00 6.67 -13.41
C ILE A 70 12.75 7.27 -14.07
N ARG A 71 12.88 8.30 -14.89
CA ARG A 71 11.74 8.92 -15.60
C ARG A 71 11.03 7.90 -16.50
N LYS A 72 11.78 7.15 -17.30
CA LYS A 72 11.22 6.08 -18.16
C LYS A 72 10.53 4.98 -17.36
N ASN A 73 11.12 4.61 -16.22
CA ASN A 73 10.53 3.62 -15.34
C ASN A 73 9.20 4.11 -14.75
N ILE A 74 9.14 5.36 -14.31
CA ILE A 74 7.91 5.99 -13.81
C ILE A 74 6.83 6.06 -14.90
N GLU A 75 7.18 6.46 -16.12
CA GLU A 75 6.26 6.46 -17.26
C GLU A 75 5.70 5.06 -17.54
N THR A 76 6.55 4.05 -17.50
CA THR A 76 6.14 2.64 -17.68
C THR A 76 5.16 2.22 -16.59
N VAL A 77 5.41 2.58 -15.34
CA VAL A 77 4.52 2.31 -14.20
C VAL A 77 3.16 3.00 -14.38
N ASN A 78 3.17 4.30 -14.71
CA ASN A 78 1.94 5.06 -14.97
C ASN A 78 1.12 4.42 -16.10
N GLN A 79 1.78 3.98 -17.20
CA GLN A 79 1.11 3.31 -18.30
C GLN A 79 0.53 1.94 -17.89
N GLN A 80 1.24 1.17 -17.05
CA GLN A 80 0.72 -0.10 -16.52
C GLN A 80 -0.55 0.13 -15.66
N GLY A 81 -0.54 1.15 -14.79
CA GLY A 81 -1.72 1.55 -14.03
C GLY A 81 -2.89 1.93 -14.94
N LYS A 82 -2.66 2.76 -15.94
CA LYS A 82 -3.66 3.18 -16.91
C LYS A 82 -4.30 2.01 -17.67
N ASN A 83 -3.52 1.00 -18.02
CA ASN A 83 -4.02 -0.19 -18.73
C ASN A 83 -5.05 -1.01 -17.92
N ILE A 84 -5.12 -0.81 -16.61
CA ILE A 84 -6.09 -1.44 -15.70
C ILE A 84 -7.09 -0.45 -15.10
N GLY A 85 -7.14 0.78 -15.64
CA GLY A 85 -8.11 1.81 -15.25
C GLY A 85 -7.70 2.69 -14.06
N LEU A 86 -6.43 2.62 -13.61
CA LEU A 86 -5.93 3.52 -12.58
C LEU A 86 -5.44 4.84 -13.16
N ASP A 87 -5.81 5.95 -12.53
CA ASP A 87 -5.29 7.29 -12.85
C ASP A 87 -4.07 7.59 -11.99
N MET A 88 -2.93 7.03 -12.39
CA MET A 88 -1.68 7.17 -11.64
C MET A 88 -0.82 8.31 -12.18
N HIS A 89 -0.31 9.12 -11.26
CA HIS A 89 0.65 10.21 -11.49
C HIS A 89 1.88 10.01 -10.60
N TYR A 90 2.55 8.85 -10.73
CA TYR A 90 3.67 8.48 -9.85
C TYR A 90 4.83 9.49 -9.90
N ASP A 91 5.01 10.18 -11.02
CA ASP A 91 5.95 11.31 -11.18
C ASP A 91 5.67 12.46 -10.21
N ARG A 92 4.42 12.68 -9.83
CA ARG A 92 3.97 13.73 -8.92
C ARG A 92 3.79 13.28 -7.48
N SER A 93 3.87 11.98 -7.20
CA SER A 93 3.71 11.45 -5.86
C SER A 93 4.68 12.11 -4.89
N ARG A 94 4.19 12.49 -3.71
CA ARG A 94 4.97 13.16 -2.66
C ARG A 94 5.33 12.13 -1.59
N TYR A 95 6.50 11.52 -1.75
CA TYR A 95 6.93 10.49 -0.83
C TYR A 95 7.13 11.07 0.59
N THR A 96 6.49 10.43 1.53
CA THR A 96 6.73 10.55 2.97
C THR A 96 6.60 9.17 3.60
N ASN A 97 7.06 9.01 4.85
CA ASN A 97 6.92 7.73 5.55
C ASN A 97 5.47 7.23 5.57
N THR A 98 5.25 5.92 5.45
CA THR A 98 3.93 5.28 5.33
C THR A 98 3.46 4.58 6.60
N PHE A 99 4.23 4.64 7.70
CA PHE A 99 3.94 3.95 8.96
C PHE A 99 2.55 4.27 9.51
N ASP A 100 2.21 5.56 9.58
CA ASP A 100 0.91 5.99 10.13
C ASP A 100 -0.27 5.65 9.20
N ALA A 101 -0.05 5.57 7.89
CA ALA A 101 -1.04 5.05 6.95
C ALA A 101 -1.33 3.55 7.18
N HIS A 102 -0.29 2.75 7.47
CA HIS A 102 -0.47 1.36 7.87
C HIS A 102 -1.21 1.23 9.20
N ARG A 103 -0.89 2.04 10.20
CA ARG A 103 -1.62 2.08 11.49
C ARG A 103 -3.09 2.44 11.30
N LEU A 104 -3.39 3.39 10.40
CA LEU A 104 -4.76 3.76 10.05
C LEU A 104 -5.53 2.59 9.45
N THR A 105 -4.89 1.79 8.60
CA THR A 105 -5.49 0.55 8.06
C THR A 105 -5.78 -0.45 9.18
N LYS A 106 -4.88 -0.61 10.16
CA LYS A 106 -5.10 -1.48 11.32
C LYS A 106 -6.25 -1.00 12.20
N LEU A 107 -6.42 0.32 12.33
CA LEU A 107 -7.62 0.88 12.99
C LEU A 107 -8.91 0.48 12.25
N ALA A 108 -8.93 0.56 10.92
CA ALA A 108 -10.09 0.14 10.14
C ALA A 108 -10.36 -1.37 10.26
N GLU A 109 -9.31 -2.21 10.22
CA GLU A 109 -9.39 -3.66 10.44
C GLU A 109 -10.01 -4.00 11.81
N SER A 110 -9.66 -3.24 12.86
CA SER A 110 -10.18 -3.44 14.22
C SER A 110 -11.69 -3.23 14.36
N LYS A 111 -12.32 -2.57 13.39
CA LYS A 111 -13.78 -2.38 13.34
C LYS A 111 -14.53 -3.64 12.88
N GLY A 112 -13.83 -4.65 12.39
CA GLY A 112 -14.45 -5.88 11.89
C GLY A 112 -15.35 -5.69 10.66
N ASN A 113 -15.16 -4.59 9.92
CA ASN A 113 -15.90 -4.28 8.70
C ASN A 113 -14.97 -4.35 7.48
N PRO A 114 -14.96 -5.46 6.71
CA PRO A 114 -14.08 -5.60 5.55
C PRO A 114 -14.25 -4.50 4.50
N ARG A 115 -15.48 -4.01 4.30
CA ARG A 115 -15.75 -2.93 3.32
C ARG A 115 -15.08 -1.62 3.74
N LEU A 116 -15.04 -1.32 5.04
CA LEU A 116 -14.34 -0.14 5.55
C LEU A 116 -12.83 -0.27 5.37
N THR A 117 -12.30 -1.47 5.64
CA THR A 117 -10.88 -1.77 5.42
C THR A 117 -10.48 -1.62 3.95
N ASP A 118 -11.26 -2.20 3.04
CA ASP A 118 -11.03 -2.06 1.59
C ASP A 118 -11.11 -0.59 1.14
N ALA A 119 -12.10 0.15 1.65
CA ALA A 119 -12.31 1.56 1.29
C ALA A 119 -11.14 2.44 1.72
N ILE A 120 -10.60 2.27 2.94
CA ILE A 120 -9.45 3.06 3.38
C ILE A 120 -8.16 2.68 2.64
N GLN A 121 -7.95 1.41 2.35
CA GLN A 121 -6.79 0.96 1.57
C GLN A 121 -6.79 1.59 0.17
N GLU A 122 -7.91 1.49 -0.54
CA GLU A 122 -8.08 2.10 -1.87
C GLU A 122 -7.93 3.62 -1.80
N ARG A 123 -8.52 4.26 -0.77
CA ARG A 123 -8.42 5.71 -0.59
C ARG A 123 -6.99 6.19 -0.36
N LEU A 124 -6.20 5.46 0.43
CA LEU A 124 -4.79 5.78 0.68
C LEU A 124 -3.95 5.64 -0.60
N PHE A 125 -4.11 4.57 -1.37
CA PHE A 125 -3.44 4.41 -2.66
C PHE A 125 -3.81 5.51 -3.66
N THR A 126 -5.11 5.82 -3.78
CA THR A 126 -5.60 6.90 -4.64
C THR A 126 -5.04 8.25 -4.21
N ALA A 127 -5.05 8.55 -2.91
CA ALA A 127 -4.48 9.79 -2.39
C ALA A 127 -3.00 9.94 -2.74
N TYR A 128 -2.23 8.87 -2.61
CA TYR A 128 -0.80 8.90 -2.89
C TYR A 128 -0.49 8.99 -4.39
N PHE A 129 -1.09 8.12 -5.20
CA PHE A 129 -0.71 7.99 -6.62
C PHE A 129 -1.48 8.93 -7.56
N THR A 130 -2.70 9.33 -7.24
CA THR A 130 -3.53 10.20 -8.08
C THR A 130 -3.50 11.65 -7.59
N GLU A 131 -3.60 11.86 -6.26
CA GLU A 131 -3.77 13.19 -5.67
C GLU A 131 -2.46 13.78 -5.13
N SER A 132 -1.36 13.02 -5.15
CA SER A 132 -0.06 13.45 -4.64
C SER A 132 -0.08 13.83 -3.14
N ALA A 133 -0.89 13.14 -2.34
CA ALA A 133 -0.99 13.38 -0.91
C ALA A 133 0.24 12.87 -0.15
N GLU A 134 0.60 13.56 0.94
CA GLU A 134 1.65 13.14 1.87
C GLU A 134 1.04 12.25 2.96
N LEU A 135 1.42 10.95 2.98
CA LEU A 135 0.83 9.96 3.89
C LEU A 135 1.42 9.99 5.32
N ALA A 136 2.44 10.81 5.59
CA ALA A 136 2.89 11.09 6.94
C ALA A 136 2.23 12.34 7.56
N ASP A 137 1.43 13.09 6.78
CA ASP A 137 0.71 14.26 7.27
C ASP A 137 -0.58 13.84 7.98
N HIS A 138 -0.65 14.02 9.31
CA HIS A 138 -1.79 13.62 10.13
C HIS A 138 -3.11 14.27 9.70
N PRO A 139 -3.19 15.60 9.43
CA PRO A 139 -4.39 16.22 8.88
C PRO A 139 -4.89 15.54 7.59
N THR A 140 -3.97 15.17 6.69
CA THR A 140 -4.30 14.41 5.48
C THR A 140 -4.90 13.06 5.80
N LEU A 141 -4.28 12.27 6.68
CA LEU A 141 -4.81 10.95 7.07
C LEU A 141 -6.19 11.04 7.73
N ILE A 142 -6.42 12.03 8.60
CA ILE A 142 -7.72 12.25 9.23
C ILE A 142 -8.80 12.57 8.19
N ARG A 143 -8.48 13.44 7.21
CA ARG A 143 -9.40 13.76 6.11
C ARG A 143 -9.74 12.55 5.27
N LEU A 144 -8.73 11.76 4.84
CA LEU A 144 -8.93 10.56 4.04
C LEU A 144 -9.78 9.52 4.76
N ALA A 145 -9.54 9.33 6.04
CA ALA A 145 -10.33 8.44 6.88
C ALA A 145 -11.80 8.88 7.00
N HIS A 146 -12.03 10.19 7.19
CA HIS A 146 -13.37 10.74 7.24
C HIS A 146 -14.15 10.54 5.93
N GLU A 147 -13.48 10.69 4.78
CA GLU A 147 -14.08 10.50 3.45
C GLU A 147 -14.63 9.07 3.24
N VAL A 148 -14.07 8.08 3.94
CA VAL A 148 -14.57 6.69 3.91
C VAL A 148 -15.45 6.32 5.11
N GLY A 149 -15.84 7.32 5.93
CA GLY A 149 -16.78 7.13 7.03
C GLY A 149 -16.17 6.73 8.37
N MET A 150 -14.85 6.87 8.55
CA MET A 150 -14.22 6.71 9.87
C MET A 150 -14.43 7.95 10.73
N ASN A 151 -14.44 7.77 12.05
CA ASN A 151 -14.56 8.87 12.99
C ASN A 151 -13.24 9.67 13.07
N PRO A 152 -13.20 10.97 12.70
CA PRO A 152 -11.98 11.77 12.70
C PRO A 152 -11.31 11.89 14.07
N GLN A 153 -12.10 11.96 15.14
CA GLN A 153 -11.57 12.07 16.50
C GLN A 153 -10.83 10.79 16.91
N GLU A 154 -11.40 9.62 16.60
CA GLU A 154 -10.76 8.34 16.89
C GLU A 154 -9.45 8.16 16.08
N VAL A 155 -9.45 8.59 14.82
CA VAL A 155 -8.24 8.60 13.99
C VAL A 155 -7.17 9.50 14.58
N GLN A 156 -7.56 10.70 15.03
CA GLN A 156 -6.64 11.63 15.68
C GLN A 156 -6.06 11.06 16.97
N GLU A 157 -6.87 10.43 17.81
CA GLU A 157 -6.43 9.76 19.04
C GLU A 157 -5.42 8.63 18.73
N MET A 158 -5.69 7.81 17.71
CA MET A 158 -4.78 6.79 17.24
C MET A 158 -3.46 7.39 16.76
N LEU A 159 -3.49 8.46 15.96
CA LEU A 159 -2.30 9.11 15.43
C LEU A 159 -1.45 9.79 16.52
N ASN A 160 -2.07 10.27 17.59
CA ASN A 160 -1.40 10.90 18.74
C ASN A 160 -0.85 9.89 19.76
N SER A 161 -0.98 8.61 19.51
CA SER A 161 -0.52 7.50 20.38
C SER A 161 0.31 6.49 19.60
N ASP A 162 0.78 5.43 20.25
CA ASP A 162 1.44 4.28 19.61
C ASP A 162 0.45 3.15 19.25
N THR A 163 -0.86 3.43 19.29
CA THR A 163 -1.89 2.42 18.99
C THR A 163 -1.64 1.80 17.60
N PHE A 164 -1.66 0.47 17.52
CA PHE A 164 -1.33 -0.36 16.35
C PHE A 164 0.13 -0.29 15.83
N ALA A 165 1.04 0.38 16.53
CA ALA A 165 2.45 0.37 16.13
C ALA A 165 3.05 -1.04 16.20
N ASP A 166 2.76 -1.77 17.27
CA ASP A 166 3.18 -3.16 17.47
C ASP A 166 2.61 -4.12 16.41
N VAL A 167 1.37 -3.90 15.97
CA VAL A 167 0.72 -4.69 14.92
C VAL A 167 1.42 -4.50 13.58
N VAL A 168 1.73 -3.25 13.21
CA VAL A 168 2.49 -2.94 11.99
C VAL A 168 3.88 -3.59 12.05
N ARG A 169 4.61 -3.42 13.15
CA ARG A 169 5.93 -4.02 13.34
C ARG A 169 5.89 -5.56 13.34
N SER A 170 4.82 -6.16 13.87
CA SER A 170 4.61 -7.61 13.79
C SER A 170 4.43 -8.10 12.36
N ASP A 171 3.70 -7.37 11.50
CA ASP A 171 3.54 -7.71 10.09
C ASP A 171 4.88 -7.69 9.35
N GLU A 172 5.73 -6.69 9.62
CA GLU A 172 7.08 -6.57 9.04
C GLU A 172 8.02 -7.66 9.55
N GLN A 173 7.96 -7.99 10.83
CA GLN A 173 8.72 -9.11 11.39
C GLN A 173 8.32 -10.44 10.76
N GLN A 174 7.02 -10.65 10.50
CA GLN A 174 6.53 -11.81 9.77
C GLN A 174 7.07 -11.84 8.33
N ALA A 175 7.14 -10.69 7.65
CA ALA A 175 7.77 -10.60 6.33
C ALA A 175 9.23 -11.04 6.40
N ALA A 176 10.01 -10.48 7.31
CA ALA A 176 11.42 -10.81 7.49
C ALA A 176 11.64 -12.29 7.82
N ALA A 177 10.86 -12.86 8.75
CA ALA A 177 10.92 -14.26 9.12
C ALA A 177 10.58 -15.22 7.98
N ASN A 178 9.77 -14.79 7.01
CA ASN A 178 9.43 -15.55 5.80
C ASN A 178 10.33 -15.23 4.59
N GLY A 179 11.41 -14.45 4.77
CA GLY A 179 12.33 -14.06 3.70
C GLY A 179 11.70 -13.14 2.65
N ILE A 180 10.62 -12.42 3.01
CA ILE A 180 9.96 -11.46 2.15
C ILE A 180 10.76 -10.15 2.22
N ASN A 181 11.42 -9.81 1.13
CA ASN A 181 12.28 -8.64 1.00
C ASN A 181 11.87 -7.68 -0.13
N ALA A 182 10.73 -7.95 -0.76
CA ALA A 182 10.15 -7.13 -1.81
C ALA A 182 8.63 -7.27 -1.83
N VAL A 183 7.92 -6.21 -2.23
CA VAL A 183 6.46 -6.16 -2.31
C VAL A 183 6.02 -5.70 -3.71
N PRO A 184 4.78 -6.06 -4.16
CA PRO A 184 3.81 -6.89 -3.43
C PRO A 184 4.24 -8.36 -3.35
N PHE A 185 3.97 -9.00 -2.23
CA PHE A 185 4.18 -10.43 -2.05
C PHE A 185 2.86 -11.08 -1.65
N TYR A 186 2.42 -12.10 -2.37
CA TYR A 186 1.14 -12.77 -2.17
C TYR A 186 1.31 -14.19 -1.66
N LEU A 187 0.53 -14.55 -0.64
CA LEU A 187 0.44 -15.86 -0.04
C LEU A 187 -1.00 -16.38 -0.16
N MET A 188 -1.20 -17.43 -0.95
CA MET A 188 -2.52 -18.05 -1.12
C MET A 188 -2.62 -19.31 -0.28
N ARG A 189 -3.63 -19.39 0.60
CA ARG A 189 -3.94 -20.59 1.38
C ARG A 189 -5.30 -21.14 0.99
N ARG A 190 -5.31 -22.39 0.52
CA ARG A 190 -6.53 -23.17 0.30
C ARG A 190 -6.57 -24.34 1.27
N LYS A 191 -7.75 -24.68 1.84
CA LYS A 191 -7.89 -25.88 2.69
C LYS A 191 -7.39 -27.10 1.91
N GLY A 192 -6.38 -27.81 2.44
CA GLY A 192 -5.85 -29.05 1.87
C GLY A 192 -4.78 -28.93 0.79
N LEU A 193 -4.30 -27.73 0.44
CA LEU A 193 -3.19 -27.52 -0.51
C LEU A 193 -2.04 -26.75 0.15
N GLN A 194 -0.80 -27.14 -0.21
CA GLN A 194 0.38 -26.35 0.12
C GLN A 194 0.32 -24.98 -0.51
N CYS A 195 0.91 -24.03 0.20
CA CYS A 195 1.00 -22.61 -0.14
C CYS A 195 1.54 -22.38 -1.56
N LEU A 196 0.79 -21.66 -2.41
CA LEU A 196 1.30 -21.14 -3.66
C LEU A 196 1.88 -19.75 -3.42
N MET A 197 3.19 -19.59 -3.61
CA MET A 197 3.86 -18.29 -3.58
C MET A 197 3.82 -17.68 -4.98
N LEU A 198 3.15 -16.54 -5.15
CA LEU A 198 3.28 -15.71 -6.34
C LEU A 198 4.24 -14.56 -6.03
N LYS A 199 5.51 -14.75 -6.35
CA LYS A 199 6.51 -13.68 -6.28
C LYS A 199 6.64 -13.06 -7.67
N ARG A 200 6.08 -11.88 -7.88
CA ARG A 200 6.41 -11.08 -9.06
C ARG A 200 7.42 -10.02 -8.62
N ILE A 201 8.69 -10.28 -8.91
CA ILE A 201 9.75 -9.30 -8.67
C ILE A 201 9.73 -8.34 -9.87
N TYR A 202 9.25 -7.13 -9.64
CA TYR A 202 9.55 -6.03 -10.53
C TYR A 202 10.89 -5.45 -10.09
N LYS A 203 11.92 -5.58 -10.93
CA LYS A 203 13.14 -4.80 -10.77
C LYS A 203 12.79 -3.37 -11.16
N ILE A 204 12.96 -2.45 -10.22
CA ILE A 204 12.97 -1.01 -10.48
C ILE A 204 14.28 -0.68 -11.22
#